data_1f41773fd5b8ff20959c25031b14d334
#
_entry.id   1f41773fd5b8ff20959c25031b14d334
#
_cell.length_a   1.000
_cell.length_b   1.000
_cell.length_c   1.000
_cell.angle_alpha   90.00
_cell.angle_beta   90.00
_cell.angle_gamma   90.00
#
_symmetry.space_group_name_H-M   'P 1'
#
loop_
_entity.id
_entity.type
_entity.pdbx_description
1 polymer ?
#
loop_
_entity_poly.entity_id
_entity_poly.type
_entity_poly.pdbx_seq_one_letter_code
_entity_poly.pdbx_strand_id
1 'polypeptide(L)'
;MYTFAVDVEKYLKEHQDKPFILCEYAHSMGNSNGALFKYIDLEKKYSLYQGGFIWDYIDQALYHDGKLCYGGDFGERPSDYDFCGNGIVFADRTNTPKMQEVKYCYQYVDFRIDEDVIHISNNYLFTDLNEYQLQMDLLRNGNVVQTKTMTVDCQPLSSVDVENPFKINDQDQECAVTVYLKKNHEIYAQQQYIYEVKNKTHNIHTTKHVDIVEDYLNVGVVGKDFNVIFSKQKGLVSYRYHQQEYIRVPVRPNFFRAATNNDVENKYGYRYGKWLTASLYAKCE
;
A
#
# COMPACT_ATOMS: atom_id res chain seq x y z
N MET A 1 -6.32 1.94 24.09
CA MET A 1 -5.86 3.20 23.52
C MET A 1 -5.95 3.17 22.00
N TYR A 2 -5.16 2.37 21.30
CA TYR A 2 -5.22 2.24 19.82
C TYR A 2 -6.27 1.20 19.42
N THR A 3 -7.50 1.65 19.27
CA THR A 3 -8.63 0.80 18.90
C THR A 3 -8.63 0.52 17.40
N PHE A 4 -8.81 -0.73 17.01
CA PHE A 4 -8.91 -1.08 15.58
C PHE A 4 -10.19 -0.53 14.95
N ALA A 5 -10.16 -0.20 13.66
CA ALA A 5 -11.31 0.34 12.95
C ALA A 5 -12.58 -0.55 13.08
N VAL A 6 -12.40 -1.88 13.11
CA VAL A 6 -13.52 -2.83 13.33
C VAL A 6 -14.15 -2.70 14.71
N ASP A 7 -13.35 -2.41 15.73
CA ASP A 7 -13.87 -2.22 17.10
C ASP A 7 -14.52 -0.84 17.24
N VAL A 8 -13.99 0.18 16.57
CA VAL A 8 -14.63 1.51 16.44
C VAL A 8 -16.00 1.37 15.79
N GLU A 9 -16.09 0.63 14.68
CA GLU A 9 -17.38 0.40 14.01
C GLU A 9 -18.38 -0.33 14.92
N LYS A 10 -17.92 -1.33 15.66
CA LYS A 10 -18.77 -2.02 16.64
C LYS A 10 -19.28 -1.06 17.71
N TYR A 11 -18.41 -0.23 18.29
CA TYR A 11 -18.79 0.76 19.29
C TYR A 11 -19.82 1.75 18.73
N LEU A 12 -19.63 2.26 17.52
CA LEU A 12 -20.54 3.22 16.88
C LEU A 12 -21.94 2.64 16.60
N LYS A 13 -22.04 1.33 16.39
CA LYS A 13 -23.35 0.64 16.24
C LYS A 13 -24.10 0.54 17.56
N GLU A 14 -23.39 0.41 18.66
CA GLU A 14 -23.97 0.20 20.00
C GLU A 14 -24.24 1.52 20.74
N HIS A 15 -23.52 2.62 20.38
CA HIS A 15 -23.56 3.91 21.07
C HIS A 15 -23.86 5.03 20.09
N GLN A 16 -25.06 5.58 20.14
CA GLN A 16 -25.55 6.60 19.19
C GLN A 16 -26.02 7.89 19.90
N ASP A 17 -25.53 8.15 21.09
CA ASP A 17 -25.97 9.26 21.95
C ASP A 17 -24.97 10.44 21.95
N LYS A 18 -23.71 10.22 21.54
CA LYS A 18 -22.65 11.24 21.58
C LYS A 18 -21.69 11.13 20.39
N PRO A 19 -21.09 12.25 19.96
CA PRO A 19 -19.97 12.22 19.03
C PRO A 19 -18.82 11.38 19.61
N PHE A 20 -18.17 10.63 18.74
CA PHE A 20 -17.03 9.78 19.06
C PHE A 20 -15.80 10.27 18.32
N ILE A 21 -14.70 10.49 19.03
CA ILE A 21 -13.42 10.91 18.50
C ILE A 21 -12.30 10.07 19.13
N LEU A 22 -11.34 9.62 18.32
CA LEU A 22 -10.17 8.94 18.83
C LEU A 22 -9.10 9.97 19.22
N CYS A 23 -8.75 10.03 20.50
CA CYS A 23 -7.68 10.91 20.98
C CYS A 23 -6.32 10.53 20.40
N GLU A 24 -6.13 9.24 20.10
CA GLU A 24 -4.97 8.70 19.39
C GLU A 24 -5.39 7.52 18.53
N TYR A 25 -4.88 7.45 17.30
CA TYR A 25 -5.05 6.30 16.41
C TYR A 25 -3.89 6.18 15.43
N ALA A 26 -3.82 5.06 14.69
CA ALA A 26 -2.85 4.83 13.63
C ALA A 26 -1.41 5.15 14.07
N HIS A 27 -0.96 4.54 15.18
CA HIS A 27 0.38 4.74 15.75
C HIS A 27 1.48 4.58 14.69
N SER A 28 2.20 5.67 14.42
CA SER A 28 3.06 5.83 13.24
C SER A 28 4.50 5.34 13.46
N MET A 29 4.74 4.47 14.43
CA MET A 29 6.07 3.98 14.76
C MET A 29 6.64 3.12 13.63
N GLY A 30 7.81 3.48 13.13
CA GLY A 30 8.54 2.75 12.11
C GLY A 30 7.73 2.54 10.81
N ASN A 31 7.71 1.32 10.28
CA ASN A 31 6.91 0.96 9.10
C ASN A 31 5.48 0.61 9.51
N SER A 32 4.64 1.61 9.63
CA SER A 32 3.26 1.53 10.13
C SER A 32 2.31 2.40 9.31
N ASN A 33 1.16 2.79 9.87
CA ASN A 33 0.11 3.59 9.24
C ASN A 33 -0.66 2.91 8.10
N GLY A 34 -0.44 1.63 7.85
CA GLY A 34 -1.24 0.89 6.87
C GLY A 34 -2.70 0.80 7.29
N ALA A 35 -3.59 0.72 6.29
CA ALA A 35 -5.04 0.62 6.47
C ALA A 35 -5.70 1.84 7.15
N LEU A 36 -5.08 3.02 7.08
CA LEU A 36 -5.63 4.28 7.58
C LEU A 36 -7.00 4.59 6.94
N PHE A 37 -7.17 4.24 5.65
CA PHE A 37 -8.44 4.41 4.92
C PHE A 37 -9.65 3.80 5.65
N LYS A 38 -9.47 2.72 6.42
CA LYS A 38 -10.58 2.07 7.15
C LYS A 38 -11.20 2.99 8.21
N TYR A 39 -10.43 3.87 8.80
CA TYR A 39 -10.94 4.86 9.74
C TYR A 39 -11.64 6.00 9.00
N ILE A 40 -11.09 6.44 7.88
CA ILE A 40 -11.69 7.49 7.04
C ILE A 40 -13.03 7.03 6.45
N ASP A 41 -13.14 5.77 6.04
CA ASP A 41 -14.40 5.19 5.58
C ASP A 41 -15.49 5.19 6.68
N LEU A 42 -15.10 5.07 7.95
CA LEU A 42 -16.05 5.18 9.07
C LEU A 42 -16.60 6.59 9.24
N GLU A 43 -15.80 7.63 8.97
CA GLU A 43 -16.26 9.03 8.99
C GLU A 43 -17.37 9.27 7.96
N LYS A 44 -17.22 8.70 6.76
CA LYS A 44 -18.23 8.78 5.70
C LYS A 44 -19.50 7.99 6.03
N LYS A 45 -19.38 6.94 6.85
CA LYS A 45 -20.46 6.00 7.16
C LYS A 45 -21.25 6.38 8.42
N TYR A 46 -20.61 6.96 9.41
CA TYR A 46 -21.20 7.23 10.75
C TYR A 46 -21.03 8.71 11.11
N SER A 47 -22.12 9.46 11.08
CA SER A 47 -22.13 10.90 11.38
C SER A 47 -21.62 11.26 12.77
N LEU A 48 -21.71 10.35 13.74
CA LEU A 48 -21.18 10.55 15.09
C LEU A 48 -19.68 10.32 15.19
N TYR A 49 -19.05 9.67 14.22
CA TYR A 49 -17.60 9.50 14.22
C TYR A 49 -16.94 10.74 13.65
N GLN A 50 -16.18 11.43 14.46
CA GLN A 50 -15.53 12.70 14.14
C GLN A 50 -14.03 12.54 13.85
N GLY A 51 -13.60 11.31 13.54
CA GLY A 51 -12.20 11.01 13.23
C GLY A 51 -11.31 10.80 14.45
N GLY A 52 -10.04 11.18 14.32
CA GLY A 52 -9.04 10.99 15.36
C GLY A 52 -7.74 11.71 15.07
N PHE A 53 -6.79 11.57 15.98
CA PHE A 53 -5.46 12.17 15.89
C PHE A 53 -4.42 11.09 15.71
N ILE A 54 -3.64 11.13 14.61
CA ILE A 54 -2.54 10.21 14.39
C ILE A 54 -1.46 10.44 15.44
N TRP A 55 -1.03 9.40 16.12
CA TRP A 55 0.13 9.47 16.98
C TRP A 55 1.37 8.92 16.26
N ASP A 56 2.33 9.73 15.87
CA ASP A 56 2.45 11.17 16.08
C ASP A 56 2.79 11.88 14.77
N TYR A 57 2.79 13.21 14.77
CA TYR A 57 3.17 13.98 13.57
C TYR A 57 4.67 13.92 13.30
N ILE A 58 5.49 14.05 14.35
CA ILE A 58 6.95 14.21 14.26
C ILE A 58 7.65 13.23 15.19
N ASP A 59 8.72 12.57 14.72
CA ASP A 59 9.60 11.80 15.59
C ASP A 59 10.12 12.68 16.73
N GLN A 60 10.00 12.20 17.98
CA GLN A 60 10.34 12.93 19.19
C GLN A 60 11.82 12.73 19.55
N ALA A 61 12.73 13.16 18.67
CA ALA A 61 14.16 13.11 18.92
C ALA A 61 14.71 14.49 19.33
N LEU A 62 15.82 14.49 20.05
CA LEU A 62 16.53 15.67 20.52
C LEU A 62 17.90 15.77 19.85
N TYR A 63 18.35 16.99 19.55
CA TYR A 63 19.72 17.22 19.11
C TYR A 63 20.69 17.14 20.30
N HIS A 64 21.70 16.29 20.15
CA HIS A 64 22.83 16.20 21.06
C HIS A 64 24.11 15.98 20.26
N ASP A 65 25.13 16.81 20.47
CA ASP A 65 26.42 16.78 19.76
C ASP A 65 26.28 16.68 18.22
N GLY A 66 25.33 17.44 17.66
CA GLY A 66 25.10 17.53 16.21
C GLY A 66 24.37 16.30 15.61
N LYS A 67 23.84 15.42 16.44
CA LYS A 67 23.06 14.23 16.02
C LYS A 67 21.66 14.26 16.62
N LEU A 68 20.71 13.69 15.90
CA LEU A 68 19.39 13.38 16.45
C LEU A 68 19.50 12.11 17.30
N CYS A 69 19.11 12.23 18.57
CA CYS A 69 19.23 11.18 19.58
C CYS A 69 17.87 10.86 20.18
N TYR A 70 17.72 9.64 20.67
CA TYR A 70 16.51 9.13 21.34
C TYR A 70 16.88 8.47 22.69
N GLY A 71 15.88 7.92 23.39
CA GLY A 71 16.06 7.33 24.71
C GLY A 71 17.17 6.25 24.75
N GLY A 72 18.12 6.40 25.65
CA GLY A 72 19.31 5.57 25.80
C GLY A 72 20.58 6.18 25.18
N ASP A 73 20.47 7.13 24.27
CA ASP A 73 21.63 7.79 23.65
C ASP A 73 22.33 8.79 24.61
N PHE A 74 21.64 9.20 25.65
CA PHE A 74 22.14 10.11 26.68
C PHE A 74 22.78 9.38 27.88
N GLY A 75 22.95 8.06 27.77
CA GLY A 75 23.56 7.23 28.82
C GLY A 75 22.58 6.78 29.91
N GLU A 76 21.32 7.15 29.82
CA GLU A 76 20.28 6.72 30.75
C GLU A 76 19.85 5.25 30.54
N ARG A 77 19.47 4.62 31.67
CA ARG A 77 18.90 3.26 31.70
C ARG A 77 17.92 3.15 32.89
N PRO A 78 16.76 2.52 32.76
CA PRO A 78 16.21 1.93 31.53
C PRO A 78 15.74 2.96 30.52
N SER A 79 15.55 2.56 29.25
CA SER A 79 14.99 3.38 28.19
C SER A 79 14.07 2.53 27.29
N ASP A 80 13.14 3.19 26.61
CA ASP A 80 12.25 2.56 25.61
C ASP A 80 12.83 2.60 24.20
N TYR A 81 14.14 2.84 24.08
CA TYR A 81 14.90 2.89 22.82
C TYR A 81 14.26 3.80 21.77
N ASP A 82 13.93 3.23 20.60
CA ASP A 82 13.37 3.94 19.45
C ASP A 82 11.85 4.23 19.55
N PHE A 83 11.25 4.07 20.74
CA PHE A 83 9.79 4.26 20.94
C PHE A 83 9.33 5.69 20.61
N CYS A 84 10.21 6.67 20.67
CA CYS A 84 9.93 8.05 20.25
C CYS A 84 9.96 8.26 18.72
N GLY A 85 10.36 7.25 17.93
CA GLY A 85 10.36 7.26 16.46
C GLY A 85 8.98 6.93 15.87
N ASN A 86 7.97 7.71 16.22
CA ASN A 86 6.57 7.47 15.92
C ASN A 86 5.92 8.56 15.06
N GLY A 87 6.73 9.39 14.40
CA GLY A 87 6.27 10.49 13.55
C GLY A 87 5.86 10.08 12.14
N ILE A 88 4.90 10.80 11.55
CA ILE A 88 4.63 10.78 10.11
C ILE A 88 5.79 11.41 9.35
N VAL A 89 6.49 12.35 9.97
CA VAL A 89 7.74 12.95 9.48
C VAL A 89 8.88 12.64 10.44
N PHE A 90 10.10 12.62 9.93
CA PHE A 90 11.30 12.50 10.75
C PHE A 90 11.49 13.72 11.66
N ALA A 91 12.34 13.58 12.69
CA ALA A 91 12.62 14.65 13.63
C ALA A 91 13.21 15.91 12.97
N ASP A 92 13.90 15.79 11.84
CA ASP A 92 14.41 16.89 11.02
C ASP A 92 13.36 17.51 10.08
N ARG A 93 12.11 17.07 10.14
CA ARG A 93 10.95 17.48 9.33
C ARG A 93 10.93 16.91 7.91
N THR A 94 11.86 16.06 7.54
CA THR A 94 11.77 15.36 6.24
C THR A 94 10.64 14.34 6.24
N ASN A 95 10.02 14.16 5.09
CA ASN A 95 8.88 13.24 4.94
C ASN A 95 9.31 11.78 5.05
N THR A 96 8.58 11.01 5.84
CA THR A 96 8.67 9.54 5.80
C THR A 96 7.77 8.99 4.68
N PRO A 97 7.96 7.73 4.25
CA PRO A 97 7.03 7.09 3.31
C PRO A 97 5.56 7.08 3.77
N LYS A 98 5.30 7.11 5.07
CA LYS A 98 3.95 7.16 5.66
C LYS A 98 3.16 8.40 5.24
N MET A 99 3.84 9.51 4.96
CA MET A 99 3.21 10.75 4.52
C MET A 99 2.40 10.55 3.23
N GLN A 100 2.81 9.63 2.34
CA GLN A 100 2.06 9.34 1.11
C GLN A 100 0.69 8.72 1.42
N GLU A 101 0.63 7.77 2.36
CA GLU A 101 -0.62 7.16 2.82
C GLU A 101 -1.54 8.19 3.48
N VAL A 102 -0.99 9.01 4.37
CA VAL A 102 -1.76 10.08 5.04
C VAL A 102 -2.31 11.06 4.02
N LYS A 103 -1.49 11.52 3.08
CA LYS A 103 -1.91 12.45 2.02
C LYS A 103 -3.05 11.87 1.19
N TYR A 104 -2.95 10.60 0.80
CA TYR A 104 -3.99 9.93 0.03
C TYR A 104 -5.28 9.75 0.82
N CYS A 105 -5.19 9.29 2.06
CA CYS A 105 -6.37 9.06 2.89
C CYS A 105 -7.08 10.36 3.30
N TYR A 106 -6.34 11.46 3.47
CA TYR A 106 -6.86 12.75 3.94
C TYR A 106 -7.27 13.71 2.79
N GLN A 107 -7.29 13.23 1.54
CA GLN A 107 -7.78 14.06 0.45
C GLN A 107 -9.29 14.33 0.59
N TYR A 108 -9.70 15.56 0.26
CA TYR A 108 -11.10 16.02 0.34
C TYR A 108 -11.87 15.87 -0.96
N VAL A 109 -11.30 15.21 -1.96
CA VAL A 109 -11.98 14.92 -3.21
C VAL A 109 -11.86 13.45 -3.52
N ASP A 110 -13.00 12.80 -3.69
CA ASP A 110 -13.07 11.41 -4.12
C ASP A 110 -13.30 11.32 -5.61
N PHE A 111 -12.64 10.34 -6.25
CA PHE A 111 -12.86 10.01 -7.66
C PHE A 111 -13.31 8.55 -7.76
N ARG A 112 -14.37 8.34 -8.58
CA ARG A 112 -14.68 7.01 -9.09
C ARG A 112 -14.57 7.07 -10.62
N ILE A 113 -13.70 6.23 -11.17
CA ILE A 113 -13.37 6.23 -12.59
C ILE A 113 -14.03 5.01 -13.22
N ASP A 114 -15.00 5.23 -14.10
CA ASP A 114 -15.64 4.22 -14.91
C ASP A 114 -15.12 4.31 -16.37
N GLU A 115 -15.57 3.43 -17.27
CA GLU A 115 -15.09 3.41 -18.65
C GLU A 115 -15.35 4.74 -19.39
N ASP A 116 -16.54 5.32 -19.22
CA ASP A 116 -16.97 6.52 -19.94
C ASP A 116 -17.07 7.77 -19.07
N VAL A 117 -17.08 7.62 -17.75
CA VAL A 117 -17.37 8.72 -16.82
C VAL A 117 -16.41 8.71 -15.66
N ILE A 118 -16.01 9.89 -15.24
CA ILE A 118 -15.27 10.13 -13.99
C ILE A 118 -16.20 10.89 -13.05
N HIS A 119 -16.61 10.25 -11.97
CA HIS A 119 -17.41 10.84 -10.91
C HIS A 119 -16.48 11.54 -9.91
N ILE A 120 -16.73 12.81 -9.65
CA ILE A 120 -15.95 13.65 -8.76
C ILE A 120 -16.84 14.10 -7.60
N SER A 121 -16.47 13.78 -6.38
CA SER A 121 -17.17 14.23 -5.18
C SER A 121 -16.30 15.20 -4.40
N ASN A 122 -16.77 16.42 -4.25
CA ASN A 122 -16.13 17.48 -3.50
C ASN A 122 -16.58 17.45 -2.03
N ASN A 123 -15.72 16.98 -1.14
CA ASN A 123 -15.99 16.92 0.29
C ASN A 123 -15.45 18.14 1.05
N TYR A 124 -14.90 19.13 0.37
CA TYR A 124 -14.57 20.41 1.01
C TYR A 124 -15.82 21.08 1.53
N LEU A 125 -15.72 21.72 2.69
CA LEU A 125 -16.83 22.46 3.30
C LEU A 125 -17.05 23.84 2.67
N PHE A 126 -15.99 24.47 2.12
CA PHE A 126 -16.00 25.85 1.70
C PHE A 126 -15.26 26.12 0.38
N THR A 127 -14.62 25.11 -0.21
CA THR A 127 -13.75 25.30 -1.40
C THR A 127 -14.41 24.69 -2.64
N ASP A 128 -14.61 25.53 -3.66
CA ASP A 128 -15.03 25.11 -4.99
C ASP A 128 -13.86 24.52 -5.76
N LEU A 129 -14.10 23.53 -6.62
CA LEU A 129 -13.05 22.91 -7.42
C LEU A 129 -12.63 23.74 -8.64
N ASN A 130 -13.32 24.82 -8.99
CA ASN A 130 -12.95 25.70 -10.11
C ASN A 130 -11.59 26.40 -9.92
N GLU A 131 -11.07 26.41 -8.69
CA GLU A 131 -9.73 26.91 -8.37
C GLU A 131 -8.60 25.91 -8.71
N TYR A 132 -8.97 24.69 -9.10
CA TYR A 132 -8.05 23.59 -9.38
C TYR A 132 -8.07 23.19 -10.85
N GLN A 133 -7.01 22.53 -11.28
CA GLN A 133 -6.92 21.89 -12.56
C GLN A 133 -7.11 20.38 -12.38
N LEU A 134 -8.07 19.81 -13.12
CA LEU A 134 -8.20 18.37 -13.27
C LEU A 134 -7.26 17.90 -14.37
N GLN A 135 -6.28 17.09 -14.04
CA GLN A 135 -5.42 16.40 -15.01
C GLN A 135 -5.79 14.92 -15.05
N MET A 136 -5.88 14.38 -16.24
CA MET A 136 -6.15 12.97 -16.49
C MET A 136 -5.06 12.42 -17.38
N ASP A 137 -4.42 11.32 -16.94
CA ASP A 137 -3.36 10.64 -17.67
C ASP A 137 -3.80 9.23 -18.05
N LEU A 138 -3.68 8.89 -19.34
CA LEU A 138 -3.77 7.51 -19.82
C LEU A 138 -2.40 6.88 -19.79
N LEU A 139 -2.29 5.75 -19.10
CA LEU A 139 -1.07 4.95 -19.03
C LEU A 139 -1.23 3.65 -19.83
N ARG A 140 -0.15 3.23 -20.53
CA ARG A 140 -0.02 1.90 -21.11
C ARG A 140 1.29 1.26 -20.64
N ASN A 141 1.20 0.05 -20.09
CA ASN A 141 2.34 -0.65 -19.48
C ASN A 141 3.14 0.25 -18.51
N GLY A 142 2.44 1.04 -17.69
CA GLY A 142 3.03 1.96 -16.70
C GLY A 142 3.56 3.28 -17.26
N ASN A 143 3.52 3.53 -18.58
CA ASN A 143 3.99 4.77 -19.18
C ASN A 143 2.83 5.68 -19.57
N VAL A 144 2.92 6.97 -19.26
CA VAL A 144 1.93 7.97 -19.68
C VAL A 144 2.03 8.15 -21.20
N VAL A 145 0.93 7.87 -21.90
CA VAL A 145 0.85 7.98 -23.38
C VAL A 145 -0.01 9.15 -23.82
N GLN A 146 -0.92 9.60 -22.97
CA GLN A 146 -1.78 10.75 -23.24
C GLN A 146 -2.14 11.47 -21.95
N THR A 147 -2.18 12.81 -22.01
CA THR A 147 -2.62 13.67 -20.90
C THR A 147 -3.72 14.60 -21.39
N LYS A 148 -4.74 14.80 -20.59
CA LYS A 148 -5.79 15.80 -20.77
C LYS A 148 -5.91 16.62 -19.48
N THR A 149 -6.21 17.92 -19.67
CA THR A 149 -6.44 18.84 -18.55
C THR A 149 -7.70 19.67 -18.79
N MET A 150 -8.43 19.94 -17.71
CA MET A 150 -9.60 20.80 -17.74
C MET A 150 -9.82 21.47 -16.37
N THR A 151 -10.66 22.48 -16.32
CA THR A 151 -11.23 23.00 -15.07
C THR A 151 -12.54 22.29 -14.78
N VAL A 152 -12.84 22.13 -13.50
CA VAL A 152 -14.09 21.49 -13.04
C VAL A 152 -14.79 22.46 -12.11
N ASP A 153 -16.06 22.75 -12.39
CA ASP A 153 -16.93 23.51 -11.49
C ASP A 153 -17.69 22.50 -10.63
N CYS A 154 -17.33 22.41 -9.36
CA CYS A 154 -17.97 21.53 -8.40
C CYS A 154 -18.00 22.21 -7.04
N GLN A 155 -19.19 22.66 -6.65
CA GLN A 155 -19.42 23.37 -5.40
C GLN A 155 -19.04 22.53 -4.18
N PRO A 156 -18.77 23.14 -3.03
CA PRO A 156 -18.57 22.42 -1.76
C PRO A 156 -19.72 21.45 -1.49
N LEU A 157 -19.39 20.26 -0.93
CA LEU A 157 -20.34 19.22 -0.57
C LEU A 157 -21.27 18.77 -1.72
N SER A 158 -20.77 18.82 -2.94
CA SER A 158 -21.50 18.39 -4.14
C SER A 158 -20.68 17.40 -4.98
N SER A 159 -21.29 16.90 -6.04
CA SER A 159 -20.64 15.99 -6.98
C SER A 159 -20.94 16.39 -8.41
N VAL A 160 -20.00 16.07 -9.31
CA VAL A 160 -20.13 16.31 -10.75
C VAL A 160 -19.57 15.12 -11.51
N ASP A 161 -20.16 14.86 -12.67
CA ASP A 161 -19.70 13.86 -13.61
C ASP A 161 -19.00 14.54 -14.79
N VAL A 162 -17.82 14.06 -15.14
CA VAL A 162 -17.10 14.49 -16.34
C VAL A 162 -16.86 13.30 -17.27
N GLU A 163 -16.85 13.55 -18.57
CA GLU A 163 -16.56 12.50 -19.54
C GLU A 163 -15.11 11.99 -19.36
N ASN A 164 -14.93 10.66 -19.36
CA ASN A 164 -13.60 10.08 -19.48
C ASN A 164 -13.11 10.27 -20.94
N PRO A 165 -12.08 11.09 -21.17
CA PRO A 165 -11.66 11.44 -22.54
C PRO A 165 -10.91 10.30 -23.25
N PHE A 166 -10.66 9.18 -22.56
CA PHE A 166 -9.88 8.08 -23.08
C PHE A 166 -10.77 6.91 -23.47
N LYS A 167 -10.73 6.53 -24.75
CA LYS A 167 -11.37 5.29 -25.22
C LYS A 167 -10.36 4.15 -25.21
N ILE A 168 -10.59 3.18 -24.34
CA ILE A 168 -9.70 2.03 -24.17
C ILE A 168 -10.23 0.88 -25.03
N ASN A 169 -9.76 0.85 -26.27
CA ASN A 169 -10.15 -0.18 -27.25
C ASN A 169 -9.15 -1.36 -27.30
N ASP A 170 -7.98 -1.17 -26.75
CA ASP A 170 -6.89 -2.15 -26.80
C ASP A 170 -6.82 -2.88 -25.45
N GLN A 171 -7.28 -4.12 -25.45
CA GLN A 171 -7.34 -4.95 -24.25
C GLN A 171 -6.15 -5.92 -24.13
N ASP A 172 -5.17 -5.79 -25.02
CA ASP A 172 -3.98 -6.66 -25.04
C ASP A 172 -2.83 -6.10 -24.19
N GLN A 173 -2.94 -4.85 -23.72
CA GLN A 173 -1.97 -4.17 -22.89
C GLN A 173 -2.60 -3.73 -21.56
N GLU A 174 -1.78 -3.66 -20.52
CA GLU A 174 -2.20 -3.03 -19.28
C GLU A 174 -2.45 -1.54 -19.50
N CYS A 175 -3.68 -1.11 -19.29
CA CYS A 175 -4.09 0.27 -19.38
C CYS A 175 -4.57 0.77 -18.01
N ALA A 176 -4.22 2.01 -17.68
CA ALA A 176 -4.72 2.67 -16.48
C ALA A 176 -5.06 4.13 -16.81
N VAL A 177 -6.04 4.66 -16.09
CA VAL A 177 -6.32 6.10 -16.07
C VAL A 177 -6.03 6.61 -14.67
N THR A 178 -5.19 7.63 -14.58
CA THR A 178 -4.92 8.34 -13.34
C THR A 178 -5.49 9.75 -13.41
N VAL A 179 -6.22 10.13 -12.39
CA VAL A 179 -6.83 11.45 -12.25
C VAL A 179 -6.17 12.19 -11.12
N TYR A 180 -5.85 13.46 -11.34
CA TYR A 180 -5.23 14.36 -10.35
C TYR A 180 -6.01 15.65 -10.26
N LEU A 181 -6.24 16.12 -9.04
CA LEU A 181 -6.63 17.49 -8.77
C LEU A 181 -5.41 18.29 -8.38
N LYS A 182 -5.06 19.32 -9.13
CA LYS A 182 -3.82 20.10 -8.97
C LYS A 182 -4.09 21.58 -8.79
N LYS A 183 -3.25 22.24 -7.98
CA LYS A 183 -3.17 23.70 -7.88
C LYS A 183 -1.71 24.07 -7.64
N ASN A 184 -1.17 25.02 -8.38
CA ASN A 184 0.22 25.50 -8.26
C ASN A 184 1.26 24.35 -8.33
N HIS A 185 1.08 23.39 -9.24
CA HIS A 185 1.91 22.19 -9.43
C HIS A 185 1.82 21.14 -8.30
N GLU A 186 1.06 21.39 -7.25
CA GLU A 186 0.84 20.45 -6.17
C GLU A 186 -0.40 19.58 -6.43
N ILE A 187 -0.32 18.30 -6.04
CA ILE A 187 -1.42 17.35 -6.12
C ILE A 187 -2.19 17.39 -4.79
N TYR A 188 -3.46 17.73 -4.85
CA TYR A 188 -4.37 17.77 -3.70
C TYR A 188 -5.21 16.51 -3.54
N ALA A 189 -5.56 15.87 -4.66
CA ALA A 189 -6.23 14.58 -4.67
C ALA A 189 -5.83 13.78 -5.92
N GLN A 190 -5.88 12.46 -5.81
CA GLN A 190 -5.59 11.57 -6.93
C GLN A 190 -6.30 10.24 -6.79
N GLN A 191 -6.55 9.59 -7.93
CA GLN A 191 -7.05 8.23 -8.01
C GLN A 191 -6.58 7.58 -9.31
N GLN A 192 -6.36 6.27 -9.27
CA GLN A 192 -6.04 5.48 -10.45
C GLN A 192 -7.04 4.34 -10.59
N TYR A 193 -7.46 4.08 -11.81
CA TYR A 193 -8.20 2.89 -12.19
C TYR A 193 -7.41 2.10 -13.23
N ILE A 194 -7.24 0.79 -12.99
CA ILE A 194 -6.52 -0.13 -13.88
C ILE A 194 -7.57 -0.99 -14.58
N TYR A 195 -7.58 -0.94 -15.91
CA TYR A 195 -8.48 -1.75 -16.72
C TYR A 195 -7.98 -3.17 -16.83
N GLU A 196 -8.89 -4.13 -16.70
CA GLU A 196 -8.52 -5.54 -16.84
C GLU A 196 -8.04 -5.87 -18.26
N VAL A 197 -6.91 -6.55 -18.36
CA VAL A 197 -6.42 -7.11 -19.62
C VAL A 197 -7.23 -8.36 -19.93
N LYS A 198 -8.16 -8.27 -20.90
CA LYS A 198 -9.06 -9.38 -21.27
C LYS A 198 -8.35 -10.53 -21.99
N ASN A 199 -7.23 -10.25 -22.66
CA ASN A 199 -6.51 -11.24 -23.47
C ASN A 199 -5.09 -11.48 -22.94
N LYS A 200 -4.95 -11.97 -21.71
CA LYS A 200 -3.67 -12.55 -21.26
C LYS A 200 -3.42 -13.94 -21.86
N THR A 201 -3.61 -14.10 -23.16
CA THR A 201 -3.00 -15.22 -23.83
C THR A 201 -1.51 -14.91 -23.95
N HIS A 202 -0.76 -15.16 -22.90
CA HIS A 202 0.62 -15.50 -23.10
C HIS A 202 0.61 -16.69 -24.06
N ASN A 203 0.95 -16.45 -25.31
CA ASN A 203 1.28 -17.52 -26.24
C ASN A 203 2.48 -18.24 -25.63
N ILE A 204 2.18 -19.16 -24.71
CA ILE A 204 3.18 -20.10 -24.22
C ILE A 204 3.48 -20.95 -25.45
N HIS A 205 4.52 -20.58 -26.15
CA HIS A 205 5.05 -21.42 -27.21
C HIS A 205 5.63 -22.68 -26.56
N THR A 206 4.76 -23.62 -26.24
CA THR A 206 5.15 -24.98 -25.83
C THR A 206 5.63 -25.74 -27.04
N THR A 207 6.82 -25.45 -27.49
CA THR A 207 7.22 -26.04 -28.78
C THR A 207 8.37 -27.00 -28.68
N LYS A 208 8.86 -27.34 -27.51
CA LYS A 208 10.00 -28.27 -27.47
C LYS A 208 9.90 -29.23 -26.32
N HIS A 209 10.29 -30.45 -26.59
CA HIS A 209 10.45 -31.51 -25.63
C HIS A 209 11.33 -31.03 -24.46
N VAL A 210 10.86 -31.23 -23.26
CA VAL A 210 11.65 -31.08 -22.04
C VAL A 210 11.84 -32.46 -21.45
N ASP A 211 13.03 -32.74 -21.00
CA ASP A 211 13.33 -33.99 -20.29
C ASP A 211 13.06 -33.75 -18.80
N ILE A 212 12.27 -34.63 -18.21
CA ILE A 212 11.96 -34.63 -16.81
C ILE A 212 12.61 -35.84 -16.15
N VAL A 213 13.43 -35.60 -15.15
CA VAL A 213 14.06 -36.63 -14.33
C VAL A 213 13.59 -36.46 -12.90
N GLU A 214 12.94 -37.48 -12.37
CA GLU A 214 12.45 -37.47 -11.00
C GLU A 214 13.14 -38.56 -10.20
N ASP A 215 13.59 -38.17 -9.00
CA ASP A 215 14.07 -39.08 -7.98
C ASP A 215 13.33 -38.88 -6.64
N TYR A 216 13.77 -39.58 -5.60
CA TYR A 216 13.16 -39.50 -4.28
C TYR A 216 13.22 -38.07 -3.67
N LEU A 217 14.27 -37.31 -3.96
CA LEU A 217 14.52 -35.99 -3.36
C LEU A 217 14.23 -34.83 -4.30
N ASN A 218 14.37 -35.04 -5.61
CA ASN A 218 14.40 -33.94 -6.56
C ASN A 218 13.59 -34.23 -7.81
N VAL A 219 13.12 -33.19 -8.44
CA VAL A 219 12.61 -33.18 -9.81
C VAL A 219 13.50 -32.26 -10.63
N GLY A 220 14.14 -32.78 -11.65
CA GLY A 220 14.92 -32.03 -12.63
C GLY A 220 14.15 -31.84 -13.94
N VAL A 221 14.19 -30.65 -14.50
CA VAL A 221 13.64 -30.37 -15.84
C VAL A 221 14.75 -29.78 -16.70
N VAL A 222 15.00 -30.38 -17.83
CA VAL A 222 16.02 -29.95 -18.79
C VAL A 222 15.35 -29.54 -20.09
N GLY A 223 15.50 -28.27 -20.45
CA GLY A 223 15.11 -27.72 -21.74
C GLY A 223 16.33 -27.40 -22.61
N LYS A 224 16.10 -26.89 -23.81
CA LYS A 224 17.19 -26.55 -24.74
C LYS A 224 18.22 -25.61 -24.14
N ASP A 225 17.73 -24.55 -23.48
CA ASP A 225 18.56 -23.42 -23.03
C ASP A 225 18.43 -23.19 -21.50
N PHE A 226 17.74 -24.09 -20.78
CA PHE A 226 17.52 -23.96 -19.35
C PHE A 226 17.51 -25.32 -18.63
N ASN A 227 17.87 -25.28 -17.34
CA ASN A 227 17.74 -26.39 -16.41
C ASN A 227 17.07 -25.87 -15.14
N VAL A 228 16.15 -26.66 -14.59
CA VAL A 228 15.48 -26.38 -13.33
C VAL A 228 15.65 -27.57 -12.40
N ILE A 229 15.92 -27.35 -11.13
CA ILE A 229 15.91 -28.37 -10.09
C ILE A 229 14.97 -27.94 -8.99
N PHE A 230 13.98 -28.74 -8.74
CA PHE A 230 13.05 -28.61 -7.62
C PHE A 230 13.35 -29.69 -6.59
N SER A 231 13.72 -29.28 -5.39
CA SER A 231 13.89 -30.19 -4.25
C SER A 231 12.56 -30.34 -3.51
N LYS A 232 12.08 -31.58 -3.33
CA LYS A 232 10.85 -31.88 -2.58
C LYS A 232 10.90 -31.38 -1.13
N GLN A 233 12.10 -31.19 -0.59
CA GLN A 233 12.29 -30.65 0.78
C GLN A 233 12.55 -29.14 0.84
N LYS A 234 13.15 -28.56 -0.20
CA LYS A 234 13.65 -27.19 -0.16
C LYS A 234 12.98 -26.23 -1.15
N GLY A 235 12.10 -26.74 -2.04
CA GLY A 235 11.48 -25.98 -3.12
C GLY A 235 12.39 -25.82 -4.33
N LEU A 236 12.22 -24.76 -5.11
CA LEU A 236 13.05 -24.46 -6.27
C LEU A 236 14.47 -24.09 -5.85
N VAL A 237 15.43 -24.94 -6.16
CA VAL A 237 16.82 -24.80 -5.69
C VAL A 237 17.80 -24.37 -6.77
N SER A 238 17.46 -24.56 -8.05
CA SER A 238 18.26 -24.12 -9.18
C SER A 238 17.38 -23.77 -10.37
N TYR A 239 17.66 -22.65 -10.99
CA TYR A 239 17.15 -22.27 -12.29
C TYR A 239 18.32 -21.67 -13.08
N ARG A 240 18.81 -22.43 -14.06
CA ARG A 240 19.85 -21.96 -14.99
C ARG A 240 19.24 -21.66 -16.34
N TYR A 241 19.60 -20.49 -16.88
CA TYR A 241 19.26 -20.09 -18.23
C TYR A 241 20.53 -19.59 -18.92
N HIS A 242 20.86 -20.09 -20.11
CA HIS A 242 22.11 -19.80 -20.80
C HIS A 242 23.35 -19.90 -19.91
N GLN A 243 23.48 -21.00 -19.14
CA GLN A 243 24.57 -21.28 -18.19
C GLN A 243 24.59 -20.38 -16.93
N GLN A 244 23.75 -19.36 -16.84
CA GLN A 244 23.68 -18.50 -15.68
C GLN A 244 22.70 -19.07 -14.64
N GLU A 245 23.13 -19.16 -13.38
CA GLU A 245 22.28 -19.55 -12.25
C GLU A 245 21.55 -18.32 -11.69
N TYR A 246 20.22 -18.42 -11.55
CA TYR A 246 19.35 -17.35 -11.04
C TYR A 246 18.90 -17.58 -9.60
N ILE A 247 19.01 -18.80 -9.07
CA ILE A 247 18.57 -19.11 -7.71
C ILE A 247 19.79 -19.15 -6.78
N ARG A 248 19.92 -18.15 -5.92
CA ARG A 248 20.97 -18.11 -4.89
C ARG A 248 20.54 -18.78 -3.58
N VAL A 249 19.27 -18.72 -3.27
CA VAL A 249 18.64 -19.29 -2.07
C VAL A 249 17.37 -20.01 -2.51
N PRO A 250 17.07 -21.21 -2.00
CA PRO A 250 15.88 -21.95 -2.38
C PRO A 250 14.61 -21.13 -2.26
N VAL A 251 13.82 -21.06 -3.35
CA VAL A 251 12.50 -20.41 -3.35
C VAL A 251 11.49 -21.38 -2.76
N ARG A 252 10.89 -21.00 -1.67
CA ARG A 252 9.89 -21.79 -0.94
C ARG A 252 8.75 -20.92 -0.44
N PRO A 253 7.60 -21.50 -0.10
CA PRO A 253 6.50 -20.74 0.48
C PRO A 253 6.93 -20.01 1.76
N ASN A 254 6.51 -18.78 1.90
CA ASN A 254 6.73 -17.99 3.10
C ASN A 254 5.37 -17.51 3.65
N PHE A 255 5.04 -17.92 4.86
CA PHE A 255 3.78 -17.59 5.53
C PHE A 255 3.97 -16.59 6.67
N PHE A 256 5.19 -16.05 6.84
CA PHE A 256 5.54 -15.16 7.93
C PHE A 256 6.32 -13.95 7.40
N ARG A 257 5.72 -12.78 7.47
CA ARG A 257 6.35 -11.53 7.04
C ARG A 257 7.30 -10.97 8.09
N ALA A 258 8.19 -10.09 7.69
CA ALA A 258 8.96 -9.28 8.63
C ALA A 258 8.02 -8.44 9.52
N ALA A 259 8.32 -8.39 10.80
CA ALA A 259 7.55 -7.61 11.77
C ALA A 259 7.81 -6.11 11.60
N THR A 260 6.75 -5.29 11.75
CA THR A 260 6.89 -3.85 11.99
C THR A 260 7.17 -3.59 13.47
N ASN A 261 7.54 -2.35 13.82
CA ASN A 261 7.72 -1.98 15.23
C ASN A 261 6.45 -2.23 16.04
N ASN A 262 5.28 -1.83 15.54
CA ASN A 262 4.00 -2.11 16.20
C ASN A 262 3.68 -3.60 16.33
N ASP A 263 4.13 -4.43 15.38
CA ASP A 263 4.00 -5.88 15.49
C ASP A 263 4.86 -6.44 16.63
N VAL A 264 6.09 -5.94 16.79
CA VAL A 264 7.00 -6.37 17.86
C VAL A 264 6.36 -6.07 19.22
N GLU A 265 5.88 -4.85 19.43
CA GLU A 265 5.17 -4.45 20.65
C GLU A 265 3.92 -5.31 20.91
N ASN A 266 3.20 -5.69 19.86
CA ASN A 266 2.03 -6.56 19.95
C ASN A 266 2.39 -8.06 20.05
N LYS A 267 3.66 -8.39 20.26
CA LYS A 267 4.18 -9.76 20.41
C LYS A 267 3.87 -10.67 19.22
N TYR A 268 3.96 -10.10 18.01
CA TYR A 268 3.68 -10.78 16.74
C TYR A 268 4.44 -12.10 16.61
N GLY A 269 5.73 -12.12 16.89
CA GLY A 269 6.57 -13.33 16.83
C GLY A 269 6.07 -14.44 17.75
N TYR A 270 5.55 -14.11 18.93
CA TYR A 270 4.98 -15.08 19.86
C TYR A 270 3.59 -15.57 19.37
N ARG A 271 2.71 -14.65 18.98
CA ARG A 271 1.33 -14.98 18.58
C ARG A 271 1.26 -15.78 17.28
N TYR A 272 2.15 -15.45 16.33
CA TYR A 272 2.12 -15.99 14.97
C TYR A 272 3.37 -16.79 14.58
N GLY A 273 4.26 -17.09 15.52
CA GLY A 273 5.51 -17.84 15.30
C GLY A 273 5.32 -19.20 14.65
N LYS A 274 4.14 -19.84 14.82
CA LYS A 274 3.78 -21.08 14.11
C LYS A 274 3.86 -20.94 12.58
N TRP A 275 3.58 -19.76 12.03
CA TRP A 275 3.66 -19.51 10.60
C TRP A 275 5.09 -19.36 10.10
N LEU A 276 6.00 -18.87 10.95
CA LEU A 276 7.44 -18.92 10.68
C LEU A 276 7.91 -20.37 10.60
N THR A 277 7.53 -21.19 11.57
CA THR A 277 7.83 -22.62 11.58
C THR A 277 7.27 -23.32 10.35
N ALA A 278 6.02 -23.04 9.98
CA ALA A 278 5.41 -23.58 8.76
C ALA A 278 6.21 -23.18 7.50
N SER A 279 6.70 -21.93 7.41
CA SER A 279 7.53 -21.49 6.28
C SER A 279 8.86 -22.22 6.20
N LEU A 280 9.49 -22.52 7.36
CA LEU A 280 10.78 -23.18 7.42
C LEU A 280 10.71 -24.68 7.11
N TYR A 281 9.62 -25.34 7.47
CA TYR A 281 9.47 -26.79 7.42
C TYR A 281 8.39 -27.26 6.43
N ALA A 282 7.89 -26.36 5.57
CA ALA A 282 7.01 -26.77 4.47
C ALA A 282 7.73 -27.80 3.55
N LYS A 283 7.03 -28.85 3.20
CA LYS A 283 7.51 -29.91 2.29
C LYS A 283 6.50 -30.08 1.16
N CYS A 284 6.97 -30.50 0.00
CA CYS A 284 6.15 -31.01 -1.09
C CYS A 284 6.03 -32.53 -0.92
N GLU A 285 4.81 -33.04 -0.92
CA GLU A 285 4.49 -34.47 -0.93
C GLU A 285 4.31 -34.99 -2.35
#